data_2b24e7eab37ce5ef40035266d00e8a30
#
_entry.id   2b24e7eab37ce5ef40035266d00e8a30
#
_cell.length_a   1.000
_cell.length_b   1.000
_cell.length_c   1.000
_cell.angle_alpha   90.00
_cell.angle_beta   90.00
_cell.angle_gamma   90.00
#
_symmetry.space_group_name_H-M   'P 1'
#
loop_
_entity.id
_entity.type
_entity.pdbx_description
1 polymer ?
#
loop_
_entity_poly.entity_id
_entity_poly.type
_entity_poly.pdbx_seq_one_letter_code
_entity_poly.pdbx_strand_id
1 'polypeptide(L)'
;MKKIAFLFGALLLAYIIFFDLNVGTIPTKHIATVAKASNSEKKSNSLPKYEKVQVKNGDTVLGIIESLNPDYSQPISQITKDFSNLNSGLSPTKIQAGKSYKFPIYSSQK
;
A
#
# COMPACT_ATOMS: atom_id res chain seq x y z
N MET A 1 -47.42 -8.35 12.83
CA MET A 1 -46.36 -8.68 11.86
C MET A 1 -45.56 -7.46 11.37
N LYS A 2 -46.16 -6.29 11.20
CA LYS A 2 -45.45 -5.08 10.77
C LYS A 2 -44.34 -4.63 11.75
N LYS A 3 -44.47 -4.86 13.05
CA LYS A 3 -43.49 -4.52 14.09
C LYS A 3 -42.23 -5.38 14.02
N ILE A 4 -42.34 -6.63 13.61
CA ILE A 4 -41.20 -7.56 13.46
C ILE A 4 -40.38 -7.19 12.23
N ALA A 5 -41.03 -6.81 11.14
CA ALA A 5 -40.35 -6.34 9.92
C ALA A 5 -39.56 -5.06 10.18
N PHE A 6 -40.09 -4.17 11.01
CA PHE A 6 -39.42 -2.94 11.41
C PHE A 6 -38.15 -3.20 12.29
N LEU A 7 -38.28 -4.16 13.21
CA LEU A 7 -37.16 -4.61 14.04
C LEU A 7 -36.02 -5.23 13.19
N PHE A 8 -36.42 -6.06 12.22
CA PHE A 8 -35.44 -6.70 11.31
C PHE A 8 -34.72 -5.66 10.43
N GLY A 9 -35.49 -4.69 9.91
CA GLY A 9 -34.88 -3.58 9.13
C GLY A 9 -33.95 -2.72 9.96
N ALA A 10 -34.29 -2.40 11.20
CA ALA A 10 -33.43 -1.63 12.10
C ALA A 10 -32.14 -2.38 12.46
N LEU A 11 -32.25 -3.70 12.68
CA LEU A 11 -31.08 -4.55 12.99
C LEU A 11 -30.14 -4.68 11.77
N LEU A 12 -30.70 -4.80 10.58
CA LEU A 12 -29.94 -4.85 9.34
C LEU A 12 -29.22 -3.53 9.06
N LEU A 13 -29.89 -2.42 9.33
CA LEU A 13 -29.32 -1.08 9.17
C LEU A 13 -28.19 -0.84 10.19
N ALA A 14 -28.37 -1.26 11.43
CA ALA A 14 -27.33 -1.22 12.45
C ALA A 14 -26.12 -2.10 12.08
N TYR A 15 -26.36 -3.27 11.48
CA TYR A 15 -25.30 -4.15 10.99
C TYR A 15 -24.48 -3.51 9.87
N ILE A 16 -25.15 -2.86 8.91
CA ILE A 16 -24.49 -2.17 7.80
C ILE A 16 -23.61 -1.03 8.33
N ILE A 17 -24.15 -0.22 9.26
CA ILE A 17 -23.39 0.90 9.86
C ILE A 17 -22.21 0.37 10.66
N PHE A 18 -22.39 -0.71 11.43
CA PHE A 18 -21.32 -1.32 12.19
C PHE A 18 -20.20 -1.90 11.27
N PHE A 19 -20.61 -2.52 10.17
CA PHE A 19 -19.67 -3.05 9.19
C PHE A 19 -18.90 -1.93 8.48
N ASP A 20 -19.56 -0.85 8.11
CA ASP A 20 -18.97 0.31 7.44
C ASP A 20 -17.96 1.04 8.35
N LEU A 21 -18.23 1.10 9.65
CA LEU A 21 -17.31 1.69 10.64
C LEU A 21 -16.08 0.80 10.93
N ASN A 22 -16.21 -0.52 10.84
CA ASN A 22 -15.09 -1.44 11.06
C ASN A 22 -14.24 -1.70 9.82
N VAL A 23 -14.82 -1.55 8.64
CA VAL A 23 -14.12 -1.70 7.35
C VAL A 23 -13.88 -0.35 6.71
N GLY A 24 -14.21 0.73 7.43
CA GLY A 24 -14.04 2.09 6.96
C GLY A 24 -12.64 2.34 6.45
N THR A 25 -12.51 2.51 5.15
CA THR A 25 -11.34 3.01 4.45
C THR A 25 -11.14 4.50 4.77
N ILE A 26 -10.88 4.80 6.03
CA ILE A 26 -10.34 6.12 6.36
C ILE A 26 -8.85 6.02 6.07
N PRO A 27 -8.29 6.74 5.11
CA PRO A 27 -6.86 6.94 5.05
C PRO A 27 -6.48 7.69 6.32
N THR A 28 -6.03 6.96 7.33
CA THR A 28 -5.41 7.57 8.51
C THR A 28 -4.20 8.34 8.02
N LYS A 29 -4.39 9.63 7.91
CA LYS A 29 -3.32 10.59 7.79
C LYS A 29 -2.55 10.49 9.10
N HIS A 30 -1.54 9.63 9.15
CA HIS A 30 -0.61 9.58 10.25
C HIS A 30 0.13 10.92 10.30
N ILE A 31 -0.39 11.81 11.15
CA ILE A 31 0.37 12.94 11.64
C ILE A 31 1.49 12.32 12.45
N ALA A 32 2.69 12.40 11.90
CA ALA A 32 3.91 11.99 12.57
C ALA A 32 4.09 12.84 13.83
N THR A 33 3.76 12.26 14.97
CA THR A 33 4.24 12.79 16.26
C THR A 33 5.67 12.26 16.45
N VAL A 34 6.58 13.18 16.37
CA VAL A 34 7.99 12.98 16.69
C VAL A 34 8.13 12.48 18.13
N ALA A 35 8.59 11.27 18.31
CA ALA A 35 9.19 10.83 19.54
C ALA A 35 10.57 10.22 19.24
N LYS A 36 11.54 10.94 19.76
CA LYS A 36 12.98 10.79 19.77
C LYS A 36 13.44 9.56 20.54
N ALA A 37 14.54 9.03 20.05
CA ALA A 37 15.57 8.20 20.71
C ALA A 37 15.47 6.71 20.45
N SER A 38 16.45 6.04 19.95
CA SER A 38 17.84 5.90 20.28
C SER A 38 18.42 4.71 19.48
N ASN A 39 19.46 4.98 18.78
CA ASN A 39 20.66 4.19 18.56
C ASN A 39 20.54 2.68 18.25
N SER A 40 20.81 2.29 17.02
CA SER A 40 21.96 1.49 16.63
C SER A 40 21.84 0.95 15.21
N GLU A 41 22.94 1.12 14.52
CA GLU A 41 23.37 0.49 13.29
C GLU A 41 22.87 1.11 11.97
N LYS A 42 23.82 1.84 11.48
CA LYS A 42 24.04 2.43 10.18
C LYS A 42 23.83 1.41 9.05
N LYS A 43 22.58 1.21 8.66
CA LYS A 43 22.26 0.80 7.31
C LYS A 43 21.58 1.99 6.68
N SER A 44 22.26 2.59 5.74
CA SER A 44 21.81 3.74 4.96
C SER A 44 20.36 3.55 4.51
N ASN A 45 19.42 4.11 5.28
CA ASN A 45 18.00 4.15 4.96
C ASN A 45 17.70 5.34 4.05
N SER A 46 18.46 5.49 2.98
CA SER A 46 17.99 6.27 1.85
C SER A 46 16.92 5.44 1.17
N LEU A 47 15.68 5.91 1.19
CA LEU A 47 14.63 5.35 0.35
C LEU A 47 15.18 5.19 -1.07
N PRO A 48 15.00 4.04 -1.71
CA PRO A 48 15.49 3.84 -3.06
C PRO A 48 14.91 4.94 -3.96
N LYS A 49 15.72 5.37 -4.92
CA LYS A 49 15.25 6.25 -5.97
C LYS A 49 14.00 5.64 -6.59
N TYR A 50 12.98 6.42 -6.91
CA TYR A 50 11.72 5.91 -7.42
C TYR A 50 11.28 6.65 -8.67
N GLU A 51 10.48 5.97 -9.48
CA GLU A 51 9.72 6.55 -10.59
C GLU A 51 8.23 6.38 -10.35
N LYS A 52 7.45 7.38 -10.72
CA LYS A 52 5.99 7.35 -10.62
C LYS A 52 5.40 6.84 -11.93
N VAL A 53 4.81 5.66 -11.91
CA VAL A 53 4.20 5.02 -13.08
C VAL A 53 2.72 4.80 -12.88
N GLN A 54 1.94 5.06 -13.92
CA GLN A 54 0.51 4.73 -13.95
C GLN A 54 0.34 3.26 -14.35
N VAL A 55 -0.36 2.52 -13.50
CA VAL A 55 -0.65 1.09 -13.71
C VAL A 55 -1.71 0.91 -14.78
N LYS A 56 -1.45 0.07 -15.76
CA LYS A 56 -2.40 -0.33 -16.80
C LYS A 56 -3.09 -1.65 -16.43
N ASN A 57 -4.15 -1.97 -17.17
CA ASN A 57 -4.81 -3.27 -16.99
C ASN A 57 -3.85 -4.42 -17.32
N GLY A 58 -3.72 -5.35 -16.38
CA GLY A 58 -2.83 -6.50 -16.50
C GLY A 58 -1.40 -6.29 -15.98
N ASP A 59 -1.04 -5.07 -15.59
CA ASP A 59 0.26 -4.80 -15.00
C ASP A 59 0.36 -5.39 -13.59
N THR A 60 1.55 -5.84 -13.27
CA THR A 60 1.93 -6.27 -11.92
C THR A 60 3.08 -5.40 -11.41
N VAL A 61 3.18 -5.26 -10.09
CA VAL A 61 4.30 -4.51 -9.48
C VAL A 61 5.65 -5.06 -9.95
N LEU A 62 5.78 -6.38 -9.97
CA LEU A 62 7.03 -7.03 -10.39
C LEU A 62 7.35 -6.75 -11.87
N GLY A 63 6.36 -6.89 -12.76
CA GLY A 63 6.55 -6.62 -14.18
C GLY A 63 6.94 -5.17 -14.49
N ILE A 64 6.35 -4.20 -13.79
CA ILE A 64 6.73 -2.79 -13.93
C ILE A 64 8.16 -2.56 -13.43
N ILE A 65 8.52 -3.14 -12.26
CA ILE A 65 9.87 -3.00 -11.70
C ILE A 65 10.92 -3.64 -12.59
N GLU A 66 10.65 -4.81 -13.18
CA GLU A 66 11.54 -5.44 -14.17
C GLU A 66 11.75 -4.56 -15.40
N SER A 67 10.69 -3.94 -15.90
CA SER A 67 10.81 -3.04 -17.07
C SER A 67 11.61 -1.77 -16.77
N LEU A 68 11.53 -1.28 -15.54
CA LEU A 68 12.31 -0.11 -15.08
C LEU A 68 13.77 -0.45 -14.71
N ASN A 69 14.04 -1.71 -14.42
CA ASN A 69 15.33 -2.18 -13.91
C ASN A 69 15.77 -3.48 -14.63
N PRO A 70 16.12 -3.43 -15.89
CA PRO A 70 16.41 -4.65 -16.68
C PRO A 70 17.59 -5.47 -16.14
N ASP A 71 18.54 -4.83 -15.47
CA ASP A 71 19.76 -5.47 -14.97
C ASP A 71 19.74 -5.70 -13.45
N TYR A 72 18.57 -5.65 -12.83
CA TYR A 72 18.50 -5.73 -11.39
C TYR A 72 18.48 -7.18 -10.87
N SER A 73 19.10 -7.40 -9.71
CA SER A 73 19.21 -8.70 -9.04
C SER A 73 18.81 -8.67 -7.57
N GLN A 74 17.72 -7.98 -7.25
CA GLN A 74 17.23 -7.92 -5.87
C GLN A 74 16.21 -9.04 -5.61
N PRO A 75 16.18 -9.63 -4.41
CA PRO A 75 15.18 -10.62 -4.05
C PRO A 75 13.77 -10.00 -4.02
N ILE A 76 12.78 -10.76 -4.42
CA ILE A 76 11.35 -10.31 -4.50
C ILE A 76 10.87 -9.75 -3.15
N SER A 77 11.33 -10.31 -2.05
CA SER A 77 11.00 -9.83 -0.70
C SER A 77 11.47 -8.39 -0.46
N GLN A 78 12.64 -8.01 -0.97
CA GLN A 78 13.16 -6.65 -0.85
C GLN A 78 12.34 -5.69 -1.72
N ILE A 79 12.04 -6.09 -2.95
CA ILE A 79 11.22 -5.30 -3.88
C ILE A 79 9.84 -5.00 -3.29
N THR A 80 9.20 -6.01 -2.74
CA THR A 80 7.88 -5.88 -2.10
C THR A 80 7.93 -4.90 -0.93
N LYS A 81 8.98 -4.98 -0.12
CA LYS A 81 9.19 -4.09 1.02
C LYS A 81 9.43 -2.65 0.59
N ASP A 82 10.30 -2.44 -0.40
CA ASP A 82 10.62 -1.12 -0.92
C ASP A 82 9.41 -0.46 -1.58
N PHE A 83 8.65 -1.22 -2.38
CA PHE A 83 7.39 -0.74 -2.96
C PHE A 83 6.39 -0.33 -1.87
N SER A 84 6.19 -1.14 -0.85
CA SER A 84 5.29 -0.83 0.26
C SER A 84 5.73 0.43 1.01
N ASN A 85 7.02 0.58 1.28
CA ASN A 85 7.58 1.76 1.95
C ASN A 85 7.37 3.04 1.14
N LEU A 86 7.53 2.97 -0.18
CA LEU A 86 7.33 4.11 -1.08
C LEU A 86 5.85 4.51 -1.23
N ASN A 87 4.92 3.58 -0.99
CA ASN A 87 3.48 3.75 -1.19
C ASN A 87 2.68 3.61 0.13
N SER A 88 3.21 4.12 1.23
CA SER A 88 2.52 4.20 2.52
C SER A 88 2.03 2.85 3.06
N GLY A 89 2.80 1.78 2.87
CA GLY A 89 2.48 0.44 3.34
C GLY A 89 1.53 -0.34 2.42
N LEU A 90 1.26 0.16 1.21
CA LEU A 90 0.39 -0.55 0.27
C LEU A 90 1.01 -1.89 -0.17
N SER A 91 0.22 -2.96 -0.06
CA SER A 91 0.63 -4.27 -0.58
C SER A 91 0.71 -4.25 -2.13
N PRO A 92 1.76 -4.87 -2.73
CA PRO A 92 1.87 -5.02 -4.18
C PRO A 92 0.68 -5.70 -4.86
N THR A 93 -0.07 -6.50 -4.12
CA THR A 93 -1.27 -7.19 -4.62
C THR A 93 -2.52 -6.32 -4.67
N LYS A 94 -2.47 -5.12 -4.09
CA LYS A 94 -3.62 -4.19 -3.99
C LYS A 94 -3.52 -3.00 -4.95
N ILE A 95 -2.62 -3.05 -5.92
CA ILE A 95 -2.54 -2.01 -6.95
C ILE A 95 -3.80 -2.03 -7.83
N GLN A 96 -4.17 -0.88 -8.33
CA GLN A 96 -5.34 -0.69 -9.17
C GLN A 96 -4.95 -0.05 -10.50
N ALA A 97 -5.46 -0.59 -11.59
CA ALA A 97 -5.28 -0.01 -12.90
C ALA A 97 -5.84 1.42 -12.96
N GLY A 98 -5.18 2.29 -13.69
CA GLY A 98 -5.53 3.71 -13.81
C GLY A 98 -4.95 4.60 -12.71
N LYS A 99 -4.45 4.02 -11.61
CA LYS A 99 -3.79 4.78 -10.54
C LYS A 99 -2.27 4.80 -10.74
N SER A 100 -1.64 5.84 -10.20
CA SER A 100 -0.18 6.00 -10.24
C SER A 100 0.43 5.66 -8.89
N TYR A 101 1.51 4.89 -8.92
CA TYR A 101 2.27 4.48 -7.74
C TYR A 101 3.76 4.75 -7.94
N LYS A 102 4.50 4.78 -6.85
CA LYS A 102 5.96 4.93 -6.83
C LYS A 102 6.61 3.57 -6.91
N PHE A 103 7.44 3.36 -7.91
CA PHE A 103 8.18 2.11 -8.12
C PHE A 103 9.67 2.35 -7.87
N PRO A 104 10.33 1.48 -7.08
CA PRO A 104 11.76 1.65 -6.79
C PRO A 104 12.60 1.45 -8.06
N ILE A 105 13.62 2.29 -8.20
CA ILE A 105 14.64 2.16 -9.23
C ILE A 105 15.91 1.71 -8.55
N TYR A 106 16.45 0.60 -8.98
CA TYR A 106 17.71 0.06 -8.53
C TYR A 106 18.79 0.44 -9.54
N SER A 107 19.79 1.21 -9.11
CA SER A 107 20.96 1.44 -9.94
C SER A 107 21.68 0.11 -10.11
N SER A 108 21.94 -0.31 -11.34
CA SER A 108 22.82 -1.44 -11.59
C SER A 108 24.16 -1.17 -10.90
N GLN A 109 24.48 -1.97 -9.90
CA GLN A 109 25.84 -1.98 -9.35
C GLN A 109 26.73 -2.63 -10.40
N LYS A 110 27.44 -1.78 -11.09
CA LYS A 110 28.48 -2.18 -12.01
C LYS A 110 29.74 -2.56 -11.23
#